data_f810b88be8433842c708c909609c678b
#
_entry.id   f810b88be8433842c708c909609c678b
#
_cell.length_a   1.000
_cell.length_b   1.000
_cell.length_c   1.000
_cell.angle_alpha   90.00
_cell.angle_beta   90.00
_cell.angle_gamma   90.00
#
_symmetry.space_group_name_H-M   'P 1'
#
loop_
_entity.id
_entity.type
_entity.pdbx_description
1 polymer ?
#
loop_
_entity_poly.entity_id
_entity_poly.type
_entity_poly.pdbx_seq_one_letter_code
_entity_poly.pdbx_strand_id
1 'polypeptide(L)'
;MLGECRLRRSPTVFNSRLQYICGIFAVEENKGNAYMKHTIKDRLNSRIGQQNRFVFVFTVPTLILFTWFVLVPTVQGLYYSLFNWSGLSSNMTFIGLENYKRLISDPIVWLALWNDIKVAVARVVYTLVISLGLALLLARTKVFGNTFFRNVLFFPVVLTAVVICTIWMMMYNSNFGVLNEVLGLIGIEAPKAGWLGDKTTALMSVVPPAVWCSVGFYLIIFLSAIEGIPGELYESAVLDGANTWRQVISLIIPLIRPQINFCVVYTVISSFNASYMFIDLLTKGGPNNASQVLGTYMSRNGFEYHKFGYATAIAMLILAATALMSTIMNRIFKSEVYEY
;
A
#
# COMPACT_ATOMS: atom_id res chain seq x y z
N MET A 1 -13.22 11.68 53.92
CA MET A 1 -13.49 12.23 55.28
C MET A 1 -13.82 11.05 56.18
N LEU A 2 -12.85 10.52 56.84
CA LEU A 2 -13.02 9.47 57.87
C LEU A 2 -12.87 10.17 59.23
N GLY A 3 -14.00 10.37 59.92
CA GLY A 3 -14.03 10.94 61.26
C GLY A 3 -13.53 9.95 62.30
N GLU A 4 -12.50 10.33 63.02
CA GLU A 4 -12.04 9.62 64.21
C GLU A 4 -13.12 9.61 65.25
N CYS A 5 -13.63 8.42 65.59
CA CYS A 5 -14.53 8.22 66.71
C CYS A 5 -13.70 8.01 67.98
N ARG A 6 -13.38 9.12 68.69
CA ARG A 6 -12.83 9.10 70.07
C ARG A 6 -13.99 8.94 71.06
N LEU A 7 -14.19 7.75 71.57
CA LEU A 7 -15.12 7.49 72.64
C LEU A 7 -14.37 7.50 74.00
N ARG A 8 -14.81 8.40 74.90
CA ARG A 8 -14.42 8.50 76.32
C ARG A 8 -14.80 7.20 77.03
N ARG A 9 -13.89 6.78 77.94
CA ARG A 9 -14.05 5.63 78.83
C ARG A 9 -15.20 5.81 79.83
N SER A 10 -16.15 4.89 79.83
CA SER A 10 -16.89 4.42 80.99
C SER A 10 -17.30 2.94 80.76
N PRO A 11 -17.25 2.09 81.78
CA PRO A 11 -17.41 0.63 81.55
C PRO A 11 -18.84 0.22 81.78
N THR A 12 -19.54 -0.09 80.71
CA THR A 12 -20.81 -0.82 80.78
C THR A 12 -20.87 -1.88 79.70
N VAL A 13 -21.49 -3.01 80.01
CA VAL A 13 -21.62 -4.23 79.26
C VAL A 13 -22.20 -4.04 77.80
N PHE A 14 -22.65 -2.85 77.51
CA PHE A 14 -23.19 -2.47 76.19
C PHE A 14 -22.09 -2.24 75.13
N ASN A 15 -20.84 -1.93 75.59
CA ASN A 15 -19.75 -1.61 74.67
C ASN A 15 -19.08 -2.86 74.07
N SER A 16 -19.19 -4.02 74.72
CA SER A 16 -18.62 -5.28 74.18
C SER A 16 -19.41 -5.85 73.02
N ARG A 17 -20.72 -5.65 72.99
CA ARG A 17 -21.57 -6.14 71.85
C ARG A 17 -21.42 -5.26 70.61
N LEU A 18 -21.24 -3.95 70.78
CA LEU A 18 -20.99 -3.04 69.64
C LEU A 18 -19.61 -3.25 69.03
N GLN A 19 -18.58 -3.52 69.84
CA GLN A 19 -17.24 -3.88 69.31
C GLN A 19 -17.25 -5.21 68.55
N TYR A 20 -18.04 -6.20 69.00
CA TYR A 20 -18.20 -7.47 68.30
C TYR A 20 -18.93 -7.31 66.99
N ILE A 21 -19.97 -6.50 66.92
CA ILE A 21 -20.72 -6.19 65.72
C ILE A 21 -19.88 -5.39 64.70
N CYS A 22 -19.16 -4.35 65.16
CA CYS A 22 -18.21 -3.62 64.31
C CYS A 22 -17.07 -4.50 63.81
N GLY A 23 -16.56 -5.40 64.61
CA GLY A 23 -15.52 -6.36 64.22
C GLY A 23 -16.02 -7.35 63.15
N ILE A 24 -17.27 -7.84 63.26
CA ILE A 24 -17.87 -8.75 62.28
C ILE A 24 -18.11 -8.04 60.95
N PHE A 25 -18.67 -6.80 60.99
CA PHE A 25 -18.85 -6.01 59.75
C PHE A 25 -17.54 -5.65 59.06
N ALA A 26 -16.49 -5.28 59.82
CA ALA A 26 -15.18 -4.97 59.25
C ALA A 26 -14.47 -6.24 58.68
N VAL A 27 -14.71 -7.42 59.26
CA VAL A 27 -14.16 -8.69 58.73
C VAL A 27 -14.92 -9.16 57.50
N GLU A 28 -16.25 -8.96 57.44
CA GLU A 28 -17.07 -9.28 56.26
C GLU A 28 -16.78 -8.33 55.10
N GLU A 29 -16.64 -7.03 55.37
CA GLU A 29 -16.28 -6.03 54.35
C GLU A 29 -14.89 -6.29 53.75
N ASN A 30 -13.92 -6.67 54.60
CA ASN A 30 -12.57 -6.99 54.16
C ASN A 30 -12.51 -8.33 53.40
N LYS A 31 -13.32 -9.33 53.75
CA LYS A 31 -13.48 -10.57 53.00
C LYS A 31 -14.18 -10.31 51.66
N GLY A 32 -15.24 -9.49 51.64
CA GLY A 32 -15.95 -9.12 50.42
C GLY A 32 -15.04 -8.38 49.43
N ASN A 33 -14.26 -7.42 49.88
CA ASN A 33 -13.30 -6.68 49.06
C ASN A 33 -12.13 -7.55 48.56
N ALA A 34 -11.63 -8.49 49.36
CA ALA A 34 -10.60 -9.44 48.98
C ALA A 34 -11.13 -10.44 47.94
N TYR A 35 -12.36 -10.94 48.12
CA TYR A 35 -13.02 -11.83 47.15
C TYR A 35 -13.29 -11.13 45.83
N MET A 36 -13.79 -9.88 45.85
CA MET A 36 -14.05 -9.10 44.66
C MET A 36 -12.76 -8.77 43.89
N LYS A 37 -11.69 -8.39 44.57
CA LYS A 37 -10.37 -8.15 43.95
C LYS A 37 -9.78 -9.41 43.35
N HIS A 38 -9.91 -10.57 43.99
CA HIS A 38 -9.40 -11.85 43.47
C HIS A 38 -10.19 -12.27 42.20
N THR A 39 -11.53 -12.17 42.24
CA THR A 39 -12.40 -12.52 41.13
C THR A 39 -12.19 -11.59 39.91
N ILE A 40 -11.97 -10.29 40.13
CA ILE A 40 -11.68 -9.33 39.03
C ILE A 40 -10.30 -9.61 38.44
N LYS A 41 -9.29 -9.87 39.27
CA LYS A 41 -7.93 -10.18 38.82
C LYS A 41 -7.88 -11.50 38.03
N ASP A 42 -8.62 -12.51 38.47
CA ASP A 42 -8.72 -13.79 37.76
C ASP A 42 -9.48 -13.69 36.45
N ARG A 43 -10.55 -12.87 36.38
CA ARG A 43 -11.25 -12.57 35.11
C ARG A 43 -10.40 -11.77 34.14
N LEU A 44 -9.63 -10.79 34.61
CA LEU A 44 -8.69 -10.03 33.78
C LEU A 44 -7.56 -10.93 33.26
N ASN A 45 -6.94 -11.73 34.11
CA ASN A 45 -5.89 -12.67 33.71
C ASN A 45 -6.42 -13.75 32.76
N SER A 46 -7.64 -14.23 32.90
CA SER A 46 -8.23 -15.18 31.96
C SER A 46 -8.51 -14.53 30.58
N ARG A 47 -8.97 -13.28 30.54
CA ARG A 47 -9.16 -12.52 29.29
C ARG A 47 -7.83 -12.21 28.61
N ILE A 48 -6.85 -11.72 29.34
CA ILE A 48 -5.50 -11.45 28.82
C ILE A 48 -4.86 -12.76 28.32
N GLY A 49 -4.99 -13.85 29.07
CA GLY A 49 -4.48 -15.16 28.66
C GLY A 49 -5.19 -15.72 27.41
N GLN A 50 -6.49 -15.46 27.24
CA GLN A 50 -7.23 -15.83 26.03
C GLN A 50 -6.84 -14.96 24.86
N GLN A 51 -6.71 -13.65 25.04
CA GLN A 51 -6.24 -12.72 24.01
C GLN A 51 -4.81 -13.07 23.57
N ASN A 52 -3.91 -13.30 24.50
CA ASN A 52 -2.53 -13.69 24.19
C ASN A 52 -2.45 -15.03 23.42
N ARG A 53 -3.27 -16.02 23.81
CA ARG A 53 -3.37 -17.28 23.06
C ARG A 53 -3.92 -17.07 21.66
N PHE A 54 -4.97 -16.27 21.52
CA PHE A 54 -5.55 -15.92 20.21
C PHE A 54 -4.50 -15.25 19.32
N VAL A 55 -3.86 -14.19 19.83
CA VAL A 55 -2.77 -13.50 19.12
C VAL A 55 -1.66 -14.47 18.73
N PHE A 56 -1.21 -15.32 19.64
CA PHE A 56 -0.15 -16.31 19.38
C PHE A 56 -0.54 -17.30 18.29
N VAL A 57 -1.74 -17.89 18.38
CA VAL A 57 -2.22 -18.90 17.42
C VAL A 57 -2.37 -18.33 15.99
N PHE A 58 -2.75 -17.07 15.82
CA PHE A 58 -2.90 -16.47 14.50
C PHE A 58 -1.63 -15.76 14.00
N THR A 59 -0.86 -15.14 14.89
CA THR A 59 0.34 -14.38 14.48
C THR A 59 1.53 -15.31 14.20
N VAL A 60 1.73 -16.36 14.99
CA VAL A 60 2.91 -17.21 14.83
C VAL A 60 2.91 -17.98 13.51
N PRO A 61 1.83 -18.64 13.07
CA PRO A 61 1.81 -19.27 11.74
C PRO A 61 2.07 -18.29 10.60
N THR A 62 1.46 -17.10 10.69
CA THR A 62 1.68 -16.03 9.70
C THR A 62 3.14 -15.58 9.66
N LEU A 63 3.78 -15.38 10.82
CA LEU A 63 5.20 -15.02 10.89
C LEU A 63 6.10 -16.14 10.37
N ILE A 64 5.79 -17.40 10.63
CA ILE A 64 6.54 -18.55 10.11
C ILE A 64 6.46 -18.55 8.57
N LEU A 65 5.25 -18.43 8.00
CA LEU A 65 5.06 -18.39 6.56
C LEU A 65 5.77 -17.17 5.92
N PHE A 66 5.62 -16.00 6.52
CA PHE A 66 6.31 -14.78 6.06
C PHE A 66 7.83 -14.95 6.10
N THR A 67 8.37 -15.50 7.19
CA THR A 67 9.80 -15.74 7.30
C THR A 67 10.28 -16.73 6.24
N TRP A 68 9.56 -17.84 6.06
CA TRP A 68 9.95 -18.89 5.13
C TRP A 68 9.86 -18.47 3.66
N PHE A 69 8.78 -17.78 3.27
CA PHE A 69 8.52 -17.45 1.86
C PHE A 69 9.03 -16.06 1.45
N VAL A 70 9.30 -15.16 2.39
CA VAL A 70 9.74 -13.78 2.08
C VAL A 70 11.13 -13.52 2.61
N LEU A 71 11.38 -13.70 3.93
CA LEU A 71 12.68 -13.34 4.50
C LEU A 71 13.78 -14.28 4.06
N VAL A 72 13.54 -15.60 4.07
CA VAL A 72 14.58 -16.58 3.66
C VAL A 72 15.01 -16.37 2.20
N PRO A 73 14.11 -16.27 1.19
CA PRO A 73 14.53 -15.99 -0.19
C PRO A 73 15.22 -14.63 -0.35
N THR A 74 14.81 -13.62 0.41
CA THR A 74 15.44 -12.29 0.38
C THR A 74 16.91 -12.37 0.87
N VAL A 75 17.14 -13.07 1.99
CA VAL A 75 18.50 -13.28 2.53
C VAL A 75 19.34 -14.15 1.58
N GLN A 76 18.74 -15.19 0.98
CA GLN A 76 19.39 -15.98 -0.05
C GLN A 76 19.77 -15.15 -1.27
N GLY A 77 18.89 -14.26 -1.73
CA GLY A 77 19.17 -13.32 -2.81
C GLY A 77 20.37 -12.41 -2.50
N LEU A 78 20.43 -11.88 -1.27
CA LEU A 78 21.58 -11.11 -0.79
C LEU A 78 22.87 -11.95 -0.78
N TYR A 79 22.79 -13.20 -0.33
CA TYR A 79 23.92 -14.13 -0.34
C TYR A 79 24.40 -14.39 -1.77
N TYR A 80 23.51 -14.75 -2.69
CA TYR A 80 23.87 -15.03 -4.10
C TYR A 80 24.39 -13.81 -4.84
N SER A 81 24.03 -12.60 -4.44
CA SER A 81 24.56 -11.37 -5.04
C SER A 81 26.07 -11.18 -4.86
N LEU A 82 26.66 -11.88 -3.88
CA LEU A 82 28.10 -11.86 -3.61
C LEU A 82 28.91 -12.91 -4.40
N PHE A 83 28.21 -13.70 -5.22
CA PHE A 83 28.82 -14.77 -6.00
C PHE A 83 28.70 -14.52 -7.51
N ASN A 84 29.67 -15.02 -8.25
CA ASN A 84 29.50 -15.25 -9.68
C ASN A 84 28.86 -16.63 -9.84
N TRP A 85 27.58 -16.63 -10.19
CA TRP A 85 26.77 -17.84 -10.30
C TRP A 85 25.84 -17.76 -11.51
N SER A 86 25.83 -18.85 -12.28
CA SER A 86 24.96 -18.98 -13.48
C SER A 86 23.53 -19.44 -13.16
N GLY A 87 23.25 -19.89 -11.95
CA GLY A 87 21.95 -20.46 -11.57
C GLY A 87 21.74 -21.91 -12.01
N LEU A 88 22.54 -22.45 -12.90
CA LEU A 88 22.38 -23.78 -13.52
C LEU A 88 23.32 -24.83 -12.92
N SER A 89 24.44 -24.42 -12.35
CA SER A 89 25.44 -25.31 -11.80
C SER A 89 25.62 -25.12 -10.30
N SER A 90 26.18 -26.14 -9.64
CA SER A 90 26.58 -26.04 -8.24
C SER A 90 27.85 -25.20 -8.04
N ASN A 91 28.54 -24.85 -9.12
CA ASN A 91 29.75 -24.07 -9.06
C ASN A 91 29.43 -22.59 -8.86
N MET A 92 29.70 -22.11 -7.67
CA MET A 92 29.59 -20.70 -7.29
C MET A 92 30.97 -20.21 -6.86
N THR A 93 31.44 -19.11 -7.44
CA THR A 93 32.69 -18.47 -7.02
C THR A 93 32.37 -17.20 -6.23
N PHE A 94 32.90 -17.12 -5.01
CA PHE A 94 32.72 -15.92 -4.20
C PHE A 94 33.54 -14.77 -4.78
N ILE A 95 32.91 -13.66 -5.13
CA ILE A 95 33.51 -12.46 -5.72
C ILE A 95 33.30 -11.20 -4.87
N GLY A 96 32.74 -11.36 -3.68
CA GLY A 96 32.45 -10.24 -2.78
C GLY A 96 31.54 -9.19 -3.42
N LEU A 97 31.92 -7.93 -3.41
CA LEU A 97 31.14 -6.80 -3.91
C LEU A 97 31.32 -6.50 -5.41
N GLU A 98 31.91 -7.37 -6.18
CA GLU A 98 32.23 -7.12 -7.61
C GLU A 98 30.92 -6.92 -8.44
N ASN A 99 29.85 -7.67 -8.15
CA ASN A 99 28.55 -7.46 -8.77
C ASN A 99 28.01 -6.05 -8.52
N TYR A 100 28.20 -5.52 -7.32
CA TYR A 100 27.77 -4.15 -6.96
C TYR A 100 28.63 -3.08 -7.62
N LYS A 101 29.96 -3.29 -7.75
CA LYS A 101 30.82 -2.37 -8.51
C LYS A 101 30.40 -2.32 -9.97
N ARG A 102 30.14 -3.48 -10.57
CA ARG A 102 29.61 -3.59 -11.93
C ARG A 102 28.26 -2.88 -12.06
N LEU A 103 27.35 -3.07 -11.11
CA LEU A 103 26.04 -2.44 -11.09
C LEU A 103 26.14 -0.90 -11.09
N ILE A 104 27.05 -0.33 -10.29
CA ILE A 104 27.27 1.12 -10.23
C ILE A 104 27.85 1.65 -11.56
N SER A 105 28.68 0.89 -12.26
CA SER A 105 29.31 1.29 -13.53
C SER A 105 28.48 0.97 -14.77
N ASP A 106 27.36 0.23 -14.62
CA ASP A 106 26.50 -0.17 -15.73
C ASP A 106 25.52 0.96 -16.12
N PRO A 107 25.67 1.59 -17.29
CA PRO A 107 24.79 2.68 -17.71
C PRO A 107 23.33 2.25 -17.91
N ILE A 108 23.10 0.95 -18.22
CA ILE A 108 21.74 0.42 -18.42
C ILE A 108 20.98 0.36 -17.09
N VAL A 109 21.67 0.09 -15.99
CA VAL A 109 21.07 0.09 -14.65
C VAL A 109 20.53 1.48 -14.28
N TRP A 110 21.31 2.53 -14.53
CA TRP A 110 20.90 3.90 -14.26
C TRP A 110 19.76 4.37 -15.17
N LEU A 111 19.83 4.00 -16.47
CA LEU A 111 18.74 4.23 -17.41
C LEU A 111 17.45 3.55 -16.94
N ALA A 112 17.54 2.29 -16.56
CA ALA A 112 16.42 1.48 -16.08
C ALA A 112 15.81 2.06 -14.78
N LEU A 113 16.64 2.43 -13.82
CA LEU A 113 16.20 3.09 -12.59
C LEU A 113 15.48 4.41 -12.88
N TRP A 114 16.01 5.23 -13.79
CA TRP A 114 15.38 6.49 -14.16
C TRP A 114 14.04 6.26 -14.89
N ASN A 115 13.95 5.24 -15.71
CA ASN A 115 12.71 4.84 -16.35
C ASN A 115 11.67 4.33 -15.34
N ASP A 116 12.06 3.53 -14.34
CA ASP A 116 11.19 3.13 -13.24
C ASP A 116 10.62 4.34 -12.50
N ILE A 117 11.46 5.34 -12.18
CA ILE A 117 11.01 6.56 -11.51
C ILE A 117 10.01 7.33 -12.40
N LYS A 118 10.28 7.50 -13.70
CA LYS A 118 9.36 8.17 -14.63
C LYS A 118 8.01 7.47 -14.69
N VAL A 119 8.01 6.14 -14.84
CA VAL A 119 6.77 5.35 -14.87
C VAL A 119 6.04 5.44 -13.54
N ALA A 120 6.74 5.35 -12.41
CA ALA A 120 6.14 5.46 -11.08
C ALA A 120 5.47 6.83 -10.89
N VAL A 121 6.15 7.92 -11.20
CA VAL A 121 5.58 9.27 -11.10
C VAL A 121 4.37 9.43 -12.02
N ALA A 122 4.48 9.02 -13.29
CA ALA A 122 3.37 9.09 -14.23
C ALA A 122 2.16 8.27 -13.74
N ARG A 123 2.39 7.04 -13.26
CA ARG A 123 1.32 6.21 -12.69
C ARG A 123 0.66 6.86 -11.47
N VAL A 124 1.43 7.38 -10.53
CA VAL A 124 0.88 8.07 -9.35
C VAL A 124 -0.03 9.21 -9.80
N VAL A 125 0.49 10.11 -10.64
CA VAL A 125 -0.27 11.29 -11.09
C VAL A 125 -1.54 10.89 -11.82
N TYR A 126 -1.43 10.09 -12.89
CA TYR A 126 -2.60 9.76 -13.70
C TYR A 126 -3.62 8.88 -12.95
N THR A 127 -3.17 7.88 -12.21
CA THR A 127 -4.08 7.01 -11.46
C THR A 127 -4.86 7.79 -10.40
N LEU A 128 -4.18 8.60 -9.60
CA LEU A 128 -4.84 9.31 -8.49
C LEU A 128 -5.73 10.43 -9.00
N VAL A 129 -5.29 11.20 -9.99
CA VAL A 129 -6.10 12.29 -10.56
C VAL A 129 -7.38 11.73 -11.21
N ILE A 130 -7.26 10.67 -12.02
CA ILE A 130 -8.41 10.06 -12.68
C ILE A 130 -9.34 9.42 -11.65
N SER A 131 -8.81 8.63 -10.71
CA SER A 131 -9.63 7.94 -9.70
C SER A 131 -10.34 8.90 -8.75
N LEU A 132 -9.64 9.94 -8.28
CA LEU A 132 -10.23 10.96 -7.42
C LEU A 132 -11.28 11.79 -8.17
N GLY A 133 -10.99 12.18 -9.40
CA GLY A 133 -11.96 12.89 -10.26
C GLY A 133 -13.24 12.09 -10.49
N LEU A 134 -13.11 10.80 -10.83
CA LEU A 134 -14.25 9.90 -10.99
C LEU A 134 -14.98 9.65 -9.67
N ALA A 135 -14.28 9.52 -8.54
CA ALA A 135 -14.90 9.36 -7.23
C ALA A 135 -15.72 10.60 -6.84
N LEU A 136 -15.19 11.79 -7.07
CA LEU A 136 -15.91 13.06 -6.83
C LEU A 136 -17.15 13.18 -7.72
N LEU A 137 -17.05 12.81 -9.00
CA LEU A 137 -18.19 12.79 -9.90
C LEU A 137 -19.27 11.83 -9.43
N LEU A 138 -18.92 10.59 -9.08
CA LEU A 138 -19.89 9.57 -8.66
C LEU A 138 -20.49 9.85 -7.27
N ALA A 139 -19.74 10.44 -6.35
CA ALA A 139 -20.24 10.76 -5.01
C ALA A 139 -21.19 11.97 -5.01
N ARG A 140 -20.95 12.95 -5.89
CA ARG A 140 -21.67 14.24 -5.88
C ARG A 140 -22.83 14.33 -6.84
N THR A 141 -22.84 13.51 -7.88
CA THR A 141 -23.92 13.49 -8.87
C THR A 141 -24.84 12.30 -8.57
N LYS A 142 -26.16 12.58 -8.47
CA LYS A 142 -27.20 11.54 -8.43
C LYS A 142 -27.35 10.93 -9.84
N VAL A 143 -26.27 10.34 -10.38
CA VAL A 143 -26.30 9.73 -11.72
C VAL A 143 -27.19 8.50 -11.66
N PHE A 144 -28.19 8.46 -12.52
CA PHE A 144 -28.97 7.24 -12.74
C PHE A 144 -27.99 6.11 -13.17
N GLY A 145 -28.02 4.97 -12.47
CA GLY A 145 -27.11 3.88 -12.75
C GLY A 145 -25.71 3.98 -12.11
N ASN A 146 -25.52 4.75 -11.03
CA ASN A 146 -24.25 4.90 -10.31
C ASN A 146 -23.58 3.53 -10.03
N THR A 147 -24.33 2.52 -9.61
CA THR A 147 -23.83 1.16 -9.41
C THR A 147 -23.27 0.52 -10.70
N PHE A 148 -23.93 0.77 -11.84
CA PHE A 148 -23.44 0.27 -13.13
C PHE A 148 -22.09 0.92 -13.49
N PHE A 149 -21.95 2.23 -13.36
CA PHE A 149 -20.69 2.92 -13.63
C PHE A 149 -19.55 2.45 -12.69
N ARG A 150 -19.84 2.24 -11.41
CA ARG A 150 -18.86 1.66 -10.45
C ARG A 150 -18.37 0.29 -10.93
N ASN A 151 -19.27 -0.59 -11.35
CA ASN A 151 -18.92 -1.93 -11.84
C ASN A 151 -18.11 -1.89 -13.13
N VAL A 152 -18.50 -1.04 -14.10
CA VAL A 152 -17.78 -0.89 -15.36
C VAL A 152 -16.37 -0.33 -15.17
N LEU A 153 -16.22 0.68 -14.30
CA LEU A 153 -14.91 1.27 -13.99
C LEU A 153 -14.02 0.32 -13.16
N PHE A 154 -14.61 -0.57 -12.38
CA PHE A 154 -13.89 -1.58 -11.63
C PHE A 154 -13.50 -2.81 -12.47
N PHE A 155 -14.23 -3.09 -13.56
CA PHE A 155 -14.04 -4.28 -14.38
C PHE A 155 -12.56 -4.53 -14.79
N PRO A 156 -11.77 -3.51 -15.24
CA PRO A 156 -10.39 -3.73 -15.63
C PRO A 156 -9.49 -4.26 -14.51
N VAL A 157 -9.83 -4.01 -13.24
CA VAL A 157 -9.07 -4.47 -12.06
C VAL A 157 -9.04 -6.00 -11.94
N VAL A 158 -10.09 -6.66 -12.44
CA VAL A 158 -10.25 -8.13 -12.37
C VAL A 158 -9.53 -8.84 -13.52
N LEU A 159 -9.18 -8.10 -14.57
CA LEU A 159 -8.47 -8.67 -15.72
C LEU A 159 -7.00 -8.95 -15.40
N THR A 160 -6.47 -10.03 -15.96
CA THR A 160 -5.04 -10.29 -15.87
C THR A 160 -4.23 -9.30 -16.71
N ALA A 161 -3.01 -9.00 -16.32
CA ALA A 161 -2.15 -8.08 -17.06
C ALA A 161 -1.92 -8.53 -18.52
N VAL A 162 -1.88 -9.84 -18.77
CA VAL A 162 -1.74 -10.39 -20.14
C VAL A 162 -2.92 -9.96 -21.01
N VAL A 163 -4.14 -10.10 -20.52
CA VAL A 163 -5.36 -9.69 -21.25
C VAL A 163 -5.35 -8.19 -21.52
N ILE A 164 -5.02 -7.39 -20.51
CA ILE A 164 -4.92 -5.93 -20.63
C ILE A 164 -3.88 -5.55 -21.68
N CYS A 165 -2.67 -6.12 -21.59
CA CYS A 165 -1.62 -5.85 -22.57
C CYS A 165 -2.01 -6.26 -23.99
N THR A 166 -2.72 -7.40 -24.16
CA THR A 166 -3.20 -7.83 -25.47
C THR A 166 -4.21 -6.84 -26.06
N ILE A 167 -5.18 -6.38 -25.26
CA ILE A 167 -6.14 -5.35 -25.68
C ILE A 167 -5.40 -4.08 -26.12
N TRP A 168 -4.46 -3.60 -25.29
CA TRP A 168 -3.72 -2.38 -25.58
C TRP A 168 -2.75 -2.52 -26.76
N MET A 169 -2.14 -3.70 -26.98
CA MET A 169 -1.38 -3.97 -28.22
C MET A 169 -2.25 -3.84 -29.48
N MET A 170 -3.51 -4.31 -29.42
CA MET A 170 -4.46 -4.11 -30.53
C MET A 170 -4.81 -2.63 -30.69
N MET A 171 -5.03 -1.89 -29.61
CA MET A 171 -5.31 -0.45 -29.66
C MET A 171 -4.12 0.38 -30.19
N TYR A 172 -2.89 -0.05 -29.92
CA TYR A 172 -1.65 0.60 -30.37
C TYR A 172 -1.20 0.17 -31.77
N ASN A 173 -1.92 -0.76 -32.42
CA ASN A 173 -1.51 -1.25 -33.73
C ASN A 173 -1.46 -0.13 -34.75
N SER A 174 -0.35 -0.03 -35.52
CA SER A 174 -0.12 1.06 -36.47
C SER A 174 -1.10 1.06 -37.64
N ASN A 175 -1.68 -0.11 -38.02
CA ASN A 175 -2.50 -0.23 -39.19
C ASN A 175 -4.02 -0.12 -38.93
N PHE A 176 -4.47 -0.63 -37.76
CA PHE A 176 -5.91 -0.70 -37.42
C PHE A 176 -6.20 -0.32 -35.97
N GLY A 177 -5.23 0.27 -35.25
CA GLY A 177 -5.40 0.63 -33.86
C GLY A 177 -6.38 1.77 -33.66
N VAL A 178 -7.42 1.54 -32.87
CA VAL A 178 -8.47 2.53 -32.56
C VAL A 178 -7.87 3.81 -31.94
N LEU A 179 -6.77 3.71 -31.21
CA LEU A 179 -6.10 4.86 -30.62
C LEU A 179 -5.60 5.85 -31.68
N ASN A 180 -5.08 5.34 -32.82
CA ASN A 180 -4.59 6.17 -33.93
C ASN A 180 -5.72 6.97 -34.56
N GLU A 181 -6.87 6.32 -34.79
CA GLU A 181 -8.06 6.97 -35.34
C GLU A 181 -8.56 8.10 -34.42
N VAL A 182 -8.72 7.79 -33.13
CA VAL A 182 -9.20 8.77 -32.14
C VAL A 182 -8.24 9.95 -31.98
N LEU A 183 -6.92 9.71 -31.90
CA LEU A 183 -5.92 10.78 -31.81
C LEU A 183 -5.77 11.56 -33.11
N GLY A 184 -5.95 10.92 -34.25
CA GLY A 184 -5.98 11.57 -35.55
C GLY A 184 -7.10 12.61 -35.70
N LEU A 185 -8.26 12.41 -35.04
CA LEU A 185 -9.37 13.36 -35.03
C LEU A 185 -8.99 14.69 -34.36
N ILE A 186 -8.03 14.65 -33.42
CA ILE A 186 -7.53 15.85 -32.71
C ILE A 186 -6.15 16.30 -33.22
N GLY A 187 -5.71 15.79 -34.38
CA GLY A 187 -4.47 16.19 -35.04
C GLY A 187 -3.19 15.59 -34.47
N ILE A 188 -3.28 14.53 -33.65
CA ILE A 188 -2.11 13.83 -33.10
C ILE A 188 -1.83 12.59 -33.98
N GLU A 189 -0.72 12.65 -34.73
CA GLU A 189 -0.29 11.53 -35.57
C GLU A 189 0.44 10.46 -34.76
N ALA A 190 0.17 9.19 -35.08
CA ALA A 190 0.89 8.08 -34.49
C ALA A 190 2.36 8.08 -34.93
N PRO A 191 3.31 7.67 -34.08
CA PRO A 191 4.70 7.52 -34.47
C PRO A 191 4.84 6.51 -35.63
N LYS A 192 5.71 6.80 -36.59
CA LYS A 192 5.94 5.93 -37.76
C LYS A 192 6.32 4.50 -37.38
N ALA A 193 7.06 4.30 -36.30
CA ALA A 193 7.43 3.00 -35.78
C ALA A 193 6.36 2.38 -34.84
N GLY A 194 5.18 3.04 -34.70
CA GLY A 194 4.14 2.70 -33.75
C GLY A 194 4.50 3.11 -32.31
N TRP A 195 3.50 3.16 -31.45
CA TRP A 195 3.62 3.62 -30.06
C TRP A 195 4.64 2.84 -29.23
N LEU A 196 4.73 1.52 -29.42
CA LEU A 196 5.63 0.63 -28.69
C LEU A 196 6.98 0.44 -29.38
N GLY A 197 7.09 0.77 -30.66
CA GLY A 197 8.31 0.63 -31.45
C GLY A 197 9.18 1.88 -31.53
N ASP A 198 8.67 3.03 -31.12
CA ASP A 198 9.40 4.29 -31.12
C ASP A 198 10.09 4.54 -29.78
N LYS A 199 11.38 4.98 -29.83
CA LYS A 199 12.19 5.22 -28.63
C LYS A 199 11.63 6.29 -27.69
N THR A 200 10.91 7.26 -28.25
CA THR A 200 10.39 8.42 -27.50
C THR A 200 9.07 8.10 -26.83
N THR A 201 8.26 7.21 -27.39
CA THR A 201 6.93 6.90 -26.89
C THR A 201 6.84 5.57 -26.16
N ALA A 202 7.68 4.59 -26.44
CA ALA A 202 7.58 3.24 -25.92
C ALA A 202 7.44 3.17 -24.39
N LEU A 203 8.24 3.95 -23.64
CA LEU A 203 8.18 3.95 -22.19
C LEU A 203 6.85 4.49 -21.66
N MET A 204 6.39 5.63 -22.19
CA MET A 204 5.16 6.28 -21.72
C MET A 204 3.90 5.56 -22.22
N SER A 205 3.97 4.84 -23.33
CA SER A 205 2.87 4.01 -23.82
C SER A 205 2.54 2.81 -22.92
N VAL A 206 3.42 2.47 -21.97
CA VAL A 206 3.13 1.43 -20.96
C VAL A 206 2.26 1.97 -19.82
N VAL A 207 2.21 3.29 -19.62
CA VAL A 207 1.49 3.91 -18.49
C VAL A 207 -0.04 3.78 -18.64
N PRO A 208 -0.68 4.07 -19.79
CA PRO A 208 -2.14 3.99 -19.93
C PRO A 208 -2.75 2.62 -19.56
N PRO A 209 -2.24 1.47 -20.06
CA PRO A 209 -2.77 0.16 -19.66
C PRO A 209 -2.60 -0.09 -18.15
N ALA A 210 -1.45 0.30 -17.56
CA ALA A 210 -1.19 0.15 -16.15
C ALA A 210 -2.10 1.04 -15.27
N VAL A 211 -2.43 2.25 -15.73
CA VAL A 211 -3.38 3.14 -15.08
C VAL A 211 -4.79 2.59 -15.21
N TRP A 212 -5.21 2.19 -16.42
CA TRP A 212 -6.55 1.68 -16.69
C TRP A 212 -6.93 0.51 -15.78
N CYS A 213 -6.03 -0.45 -15.58
CA CYS A 213 -6.29 -1.57 -14.68
C CYS A 213 -6.29 -1.19 -13.20
N SER A 214 -5.74 -0.03 -12.84
CA SER A 214 -5.59 0.37 -11.44
C SER A 214 -6.68 1.34 -10.97
N VAL A 215 -7.22 2.16 -11.87
CA VAL A 215 -8.15 3.27 -11.57
C VAL A 215 -9.34 2.82 -10.73
N GLY A 216 -9.96 1.68 -11.06
CA GLY A 216 -11.14 1.16 -10.35
C GLY A 216 -10.88 0.85 -8.87
N PHE A 217 -9.70 0.34 -8.55
CA PHE A 217 -9.32 0.05 -7.16
C PHE A 217 -9.23 1.33 -6.31
N TYR A 218 -8.54 2.35 -6.82
CA TYR A 218 -8.40 3.63 -6.12
C TYR A 218 -9.71 4.43 -6.10
N LEU A 219 -10.51 4.31 -7.16
CA LEU A 219 -11.86 4.88 -7.22
C LEU A 219 -12.71 4.44 -6.03
N ILE A 220 -12.74 3.14 -5.72
CA ILE A 220 -13.54 2.62 -4.60
C ILE A 220 -13.02 3.14 -3.27
N ILE A 221 -11.70 3.23 -3.07
CA ILE A 221 -11.10 3.76 -1.85
C ILE A 221 -11.51 5.23 -1.65
N PHE A 222 -11.37 6.06 -2.67
CA PHE A 222 -11.75 7.47 -2.59
C PHE A 222 -13.25 7.66 -2.44
N LEU A 223 -14.04 6.88 -3.15
CA LEU A 223 -15.49 6.95 -3.09
C LEU A 223 -16.00 6.60 -1.68
N SER A 224 -15.50 5.51 -1.08
CA SER A 224 -15.85 5.13 0.29
C SER A 224 -15.42 6.19 1.31
N ALA A 225 -14.27 6.82 1.11
CA ALA A 225 -13.80 7.90 1.98
C ALA A 225 -14.67 9.15 1.87
N ILE A 226 -15.11 9.52 0.67
CA ILE A 226 -16.00 10.68 0.43
C ILE A 226 -17.40 10.42 0.98
N GLU A 227 -17.94 9.21 0.76
CA GLU A 227 -19.26 8.80 1.27
C GLU A 227 -19.28 8.68 2.81
N GLY A 228 -18.13 8.45 3.43
CA GLY A 228 -17.98 8.41 4.90
C GLY A 228 -17.98 9.78 5.59
N ILE A 229 -17.91 10.89 4.84
CA ILE A 229 -17.98 12.25 5.41
C ILE A 229 -19.41 12.54 5.86
N PRO A 230 -19.64 12.93 7.15
CA PRO A 230 -20.98 13.26 7.65
C PRO A 230 -21.66 14.35 6.82
N GLY A 231 -22.97 14.15 6.53
CA GLY A 231 -23.78 15.10 5.74
C GLY A 231 -23.84 16.50 6.34
N GLU A 232 -23.82 16.60 7.67
CA GLU A 232 -23.86 17.85 8.43
C GLU A 232 -22.70 18.79 8.05
N LEU A 233 -21.53 18.25 7.71
CA LEU A 233 -20.38 19.06 7.27
C LEU A 233 -20.62 19.69 5.89
N TYR A 234 -21.33 18.99 5.01
CA TYR A 234 -21.71 19.54 3.71
C TYR A 234 -22.78 20.64 3.85
N GLU A 235 -23.76 20.43 4.75
CA GLU A 235 -24.81 21.40 5.02
C GLU A 235 -24.22 22.67 5.63
N SER A 236 -23.35 22.56 6.62
CA SER A 236 -22.63 23.68 7.21
C SER A 236 -21.82 24.46 6.17
N ALA A 237 -21.09 23.76 5.29
CA ALA A 237 -20.32 24.38 4.21
C ALA A 237 -21.23 25.15 3.21
N VAL A 238 -22.43 24.65 2.94
CA VAL A 238 -23.43 25.35 2.09
C VAL A 238 -23.92 26.61 2.77
N LEU A 239 -24.21 26.57 4.08
CA LEU A 239 -24.63 27.73 4.87
C LEU A 239 -23.54 28.81 4.90
N ASP A 240 -22.25 28.41 4.92
CA ASP A 240 -21.09 29.30 4.81
C ASP A 240 -20.85 29.82 3.38
N GLY A 241 -21.72 29.50 2.42
CA GLY A 241 -21.63 29.95 1.02
C GLY A 241 -20.57 29.24 0.20
N ALA A 242 -20.09 28.06 0.62
CA ALA A 242 -19.12 27.29 -0.13
C ALA A 242 -19.75 26.63 -1.38
N ASN A 243 -19.30 27.06 -2.57
CA ASN A 243 -19.65 26.37 -3.81
C ASN A 243 -19.00 24.97 -3.90
N THR A 244 -19.40 24.19 -4.90
CA THR A 244 -18.94 22.80 -5.09
C THR A 244 -17.41 22.68 -5.12
N TRP A 245 -16.69 23.57 -5.82
CA TRP A 245 -15.23 23.57 -5.88
C TRP A 245 -14.60 23.89 -4.53
N ARG A 246 -15.14 24.85 -3.80
CA ARG A 246 -14.68 25.20 -2.47
C ARG A 246 -14.89 24.04 -1.49
N GLN A 247 -16.03 23.35 -1.59
CA GLN A 247 -16.25 22.13 -0.79
C GLN A 247 -15.26 21.02 -1.12
N VAL A 248 -14.91 20.82 -2.40
CA VAL A 248 -13.88 19.82 -2.79
C VAL A 248 -12.53 20.17 -2.18
N ILE A 249 -12.07 21.42 -2.36
CA ILE A 249 -10.70 21.80 -1.97
C ILE A 249 -10.58 22.00 -0.45
N SER A 250 -11.57 22.62 0.20
CA SER A 250 -11.49 23.04 1.60
C SER A 250 -12.11 22.04 2.58
N LEU A 251 -12.96 21.11 2.12
CA LEU A 251 -13.63 20.12 2.98
C LEU A 251 -13.21 18.70 2.60
N ILE A 252 -13.49 18.25 1.36
CA ILE A 252 -13.31 16.85 0.99
C ILE A 252 -11.84 16.45 0.98
N ILE A 253 -10.99 17.14 0.20
CA ILE A 253 -9.56 16.78 0.06
C ILE A 253 -8.82 16.75 1.41
N PRO A 254 -8.98 17.74 2.31
CA PRO A 254 -8.37 17.68 3.64
C PRO A 254 -8.85 16.49 4.48
N LEU A 255 -10.17 16.19 4.45
CA LEU A 255 -10.73 15.09 5.24
C LEU A 255 -10.29 13.70 4.76
N ILE A 256 -10.17 13.49 3.43
CA ILE A 256 -9.70 12.23 2.85
C ILE A 256 -8.18 12.18 2.65
N ARG A 257 -7.44 13.14 3.18
CA ARG A 257 -5.96 13.20 3.06
C ARG A 257 -5.26 11.91 3.50
N PRO A 258 -5.67 11.22 4.59
CA PRO A 258 -5.06 9.94 4.97
C PRO A 258 -5.19 8.88 3.86
N GLN A 259 -6.35 8.81 3.19
CA GLN A 259 -6.59 7.85 2.10
C GLN A 259 -5.78 8.23 0.84
N ILE A 260 -5.66 9.53 0.54
CA ILE A 260 -4.80 10.00 -0.56
C ILE A 260 -3.34 9.58 -0.29
N ASN A 261 -2.84 9.80 0.92
CA ASN A 261 -1.48 9.42 1.30
C ASN A 261 -1.24 7.92 1.19
N PHE A 262 -2.18 7.11 1.69
CA PHE A 262 -2.14 5.66 1.53
C PHE A 262 -2.05 5.27 0.04
N CYS A 263 -2.92 5.85 -0.80
CA CYS A 263 -2.95 5.57 -2.23
C CYS A 263 -1.64 5.97 -2.94
N VAL A 264 -1.04 7.12 -2.60
CA VAL A 264 0.25 7.55 -3.13
C VAL A 264 1.34 6.53 -2.80
N VAL A 265 1.50 6.20 -1.51
CA VAL A 265 2.54 5.27 -1.03
C VAL A 265 2.36 3.89 -1.66
N TYR A 266 1.14 3.37 -1.66
CA TYR A 266 0.83 2.07 -2.25
C TYR A 266 1.10 2.04 -3.77
N THR A 267 0.73 3.12 -4.51
CA THR A 267 1.01 3.21 -5.94
C THR A 267 2.51 3.24 -6.22
N VAL A 268 3.30 3.97 -5.45
CA VAL A 268 4.77 4.00 -5.59
C VAL A 268 5.35 2.61 -5.39
N ILE A 269 5.00 1.93 -4.30
CA ILE A 269 5.51 0.57 -4.00
C ILE A 269 5.12 -0.41 -5.10
N SER A 270 3.87 -0.38 -5.55
CA SER A 270 3.37 -1.29 -6.59
C SER A 270 3.91 -0.97 -7.98
N SER A 271 4.44 0.24 -8.21
CA SER A 271 4.89 0.67 -9.54
C SER A 271 6.08 -0.12 -10.04
N PHE A 272 7.05 -0.45 -9.19
CA PHE A 272 8.22 -1.24 -9.60
C PHE A 272 7.83 -2.63 -10.11
N ASN A 273 6.89 -3.30 -9.44
CA ASN A 273 6.38 -4.60 -9.90
C ASN A 273 5.54 -4.45 -11.18
N ALA A 274 4.66 -3.47 -11.23
CA ALA A 274 3.82 -3.24 -12.40
C ALA A 274 4.65 -2.81 -13.61
N SER A 275 5.69 -1.96 -13.45
CA SER A 275 6.60 -1.58 -14.52
C SER A 275 7.20 -2.81 -15.18
N TYR A 276 7.74 -3.74 -14.37
CA TYR A 276 8.25 -5.01 -14.88
C TYR A 276 7.22 -5.74 -15.73
N MET A 277 6.05 -6.00 -15.17
CA MET A 277 5.02 -6.82 -15.81
C MET A 277 4.52 -6.23 -17.12
N PHE A 278 4.19 -4.93 -17.15
CA PHE A 278 3.67 -4.29 -18.36
C PHE A 278 4.75 -4.07 -19.41
N ILE A 279 5.97 -3.72 -19.02
CA ILE A 279 7.08 -3.54 -19.96
C ILE A 279 7.53 -4.87 -20.55
N ASP A 280 7.60 -5.93 -19.75
CA ASP A 280 7.95 -7.26 -20.25
C ASP A 280 6.95 -7.77 -21.29
N LEU A 281 5.65 -7.55 -21.08
CA LEU A 281 4.60 -7.97 -21.99
C LEU A 281 4.48 -7.10 -23.24
N LEU A 282 4.67 -5.77 -23.15
CA LEU A 282 4.41 -4.84 -24.25
C LEU A 282 5.65 -4.55 -25.10
N THR A 283 6.81 -4.35 -24.48
CA THR A 283 8.01 -3.85 -25.17
C THR A 283 9.27 -4.68 -24.93
N LYS A 284 9.25 -5.54 -23.91
CA LYS A 284 10.44 -6.29 -23.45
C LYS A 284 11.66 -5.39 -23.18
N GLY A 285 11.42 -4.15 -22.76
CA GLY A 285 12.49 -3.14 -22.54
C GLY A 285 12.99 -2.45 -23.80
N GLY A 286 12.43 -2.78 -25.01
CA GLY A 286 12.79 -2.17 -26.29
C GLY A 286 12.09 -0.84 -26.57
N PRO A 287 12.42 -0.22 -27.73
CA PRO A 287 13.56 -0.49 -28.62
C PRO A 287 14.88 0.03 -28.02
N ASN A 288 15.96 -0.69 -28.23
CA ASN A 288 17.31 -0.28 -27.79
C ASN A 288 17.39 0.15 -26.30
N ASN A 289 16.76 -0.60 -25.40
CA ASN A 289 16.64 -0.30 -23.96
C ASN A 289 15.88 1.00 -23.61
N ALA A 290 15.18 1.64 -24.56
CA ALA A 290 14.49 2.90 -24.28
C ALA A 290 13.40 2.77 -23.21
N SER A 291 12.72 1.63 -23.15
CA SER A 291 11.73 1.31 -22.11
C SER A 291 12.25 0.32 -21.06
N GLN A 292 13.58 0.09 -20.99
CA GLN A 292 14.16 -0.81 -20.02
C GLN A 292 13.92 -0.32 -18.60
N VAL A 293 13.50 -1.23 -17.70
CA VAL A 293 13.35 -1.01 -16.26
C VAL A 293 14.17 -2.05 -15.50
N LEU A 294 14.43 -1.79 -14.22
CA LEU A 294 15.26 -2.68 -13.41
C LEU A 294 14.73 -4.11 -13.38
N GLY A 295 13.41 -4.29 -13.30
CA GLY A 295 12.79 -5.62 -13.28
C GLY A 295 13.02 -6.42 -14.55
N THR A 296 12.86 -5.80 -15.75
CA THR A 296 13.12 -6.47 -17.02
C THR A 296 14.62 -6.71 -17.24
N TYR A 297 15.47 -5.78 -16.78
CA TYR A 297 16.92 -5.96 -16.87
C TYR A 297 17.42 -7.07 -15.95
N MET A 298 16.89 -7.16 -14.74
CA MET A 298 17.10 -8.26 -13.80
C MET A 298 16.72 -9.61 -14.42
N SER A 299 15.49 -9.71 -14.94
CA SER A 299 14.96 -10.92 -15.56
C SER A 299 15.85 -11.39 -16.74
N ARG A 300 16.22 -10.45 -17.61
CA ARG A 300 17.10 -10.75 -18.75
C ARG A 300 18.49 -11.24 -18.32
N ASN A 301 19.10 -10.57 -17.35
CA ASN A 301 20.42 -11.01 -16.83
C ASN A 301 20.35 -12.38 -16.16
N GLY A 302 19.26 -12.68 -15.41
CA GLY A 302 19.08 -13.97 -14.76
C GLY A 302 18.76 -15.09 -15.75
N PHE A 303 17.72 -14.94 -16.52
CA PHE A 303 17.13 -16.04 -17.30
C PHE A 303 17.66 -16.15 -18.73
N GLU A 304 18.03 -15.03 -19.40
CA GLU A 304 18.55 -15.08 -20.76
C GLU A 304 20.10 -15.18 -20.78
N TYR A 305 20.76 -14.39 -19.90
CA TYR A 305 22.24 -14.33 -19.89
C TYR A 305 22.87 -15.25 -18.84
N HIS A 306 22.07 -15.96 -18.05
CA HIS A 306 22.53 -16.87 -17.00
C HIS A 306 23.55 -16.23 -16.02
N LYS A 307 23.30 -14.97 -15.64
CA LYS A 307 24.12 -14.22 -14.67
C LYS A 307 23.32 -14.00 -13.39
N PHE A 308 22.94 -15.10 -12.71
CA PHE A 308 22.06 -15.05 -11.54
C PHE A 308 22.64 -14.22 -10.39
N GLY A 309 23.95 -14.32 -10.14
CA GLY A 309 24.62 -13.50 -9.11
C GLY A 309 24.45 -11.99 -9.38
N TYR A 310 24.61 -11.55 -10.64
CA TYR A 310 24.39 -10.15 -11.01
C TYR A 310 22.90 -9.77 -10.99
N ALA A 311 22.02 -10.66 -11.44
CA ALA A 311 20.59 -10.44 -11.39
C ALA A 311 20.08 -10.29 -9.95
N THR A 312 20.60 -11.06 -8.99
CA THR A 312 20.26 -10.89 -7.58
C THR A 312 20.80 -9.58 -6.99
N ALA A 313 21.95 -9.07 -7.46
CA ALA A 313 22.43 -7.74 -7.08
C ALA A 313 21.47 -6.63 -7.59
N ILE A 314 20.94 -6.75 -8.81
CA ILE A 314 19.89 -5.84 -9.32
C ILE A 314 18.62 -5.96 -8.48
N ALA A 315 18.20 -7.17 -8.06
CA ALA A 315 17.07 -7.37 -7.17
C ALA A 315 17.24 -6.64 -5.82
N MET A 316 18.44 -6.67 -5.25
CA MET A 316 18.76 -5.92 -4.04
C MET A 316 18.69 -4.40 -4.26
N LEU A 317 19.08 -3.91 -5.43
CA LEU A 317 18.91 -2.49 -5.80
C LEU A 317 17.42 -2.12 -5.88
N ILE A 318 16.58 -2.96 -6.50
CA ILE A 318 15.13 -2.74 -6.57
C ILE A 318 14.54 -2.67 -5.16
N LEU A 319 14.92 -3.59 -4.27
CA LEU A 319 14.48 -3.60 -2.88
C LEU A 319 14.87 -2.31 -2.16
N ALA A 320 16.14 -1.90 -2.28
CA ALA A 320 16.65 -0.68 -1.68
C ALA A 320 15.95 0.58 -2.23
N ALA A 321 15.78 0.67 -3.57
CA ALA A 321 15.11 1.78 -4.22
C ALA A 321 13.63 1.88 -3.78
N THR A 322 12.91 0.76 -3.75
CA THR A 322 11.50 0.72 -3.32
C THR A 322 11.36 1.11 -1.85
N ALA A 323 12.22 0.61 -0.97
CA ALA A 323 12.22 0.95 0.46
C ALA A 323 12.54 2.44 0.68
N LEU A 324 13.51 2.98 -0.05
CA LEU A 324 13.87 4.40 0.02
C LEU A 324 12.71 5.29 -0.45
N MET A 325 12.13 4.98 -1.61
CA MET A 325 10.98 5.74 -2.15
C MET A 325 9.76 5.69 -1.21
N SER A 326 9.45 4.52 -0.66
CA SER A 326 8.39 4.35 0.33
C SER A 326 8.65 5.19 1.58
N THR A 327 9.88 5.20 2.09
CA THR A 327 10.27 5.99 3.27
C THR A 327 10.16 7.49 3.01
N ILE A 328 10.61 7.94 1.83
CA ILE A 328 10.52 9.35 1.40
C ILE A 328 9.03 9.75 1.31
N MET A 329 8.21 8.95 0.63
CA MET A 329 6.79 9.23 0.49
C MET A 329 6.07 9.29 1.84
N ASN A 330 6.33 8.33 2.73
CA ASN A 330 5.77 8.33 4.09
C ASN A 330 6.18 9.56 4.92
N ARG A 331 7.38 10.11 4.70
CA ARG A 331 7.82 11.34 5.38
C ARG A 331 7.16 12.59 4.80
N ILE A 332 7.03 12.68 3.47
CA ILE A 332 6.43 13.82 2.77
C ILE A 332 4.92 13.89 3.07
N PHE A 333 4.25 12.73 3.04
CA PHE A 333 2.80 12.63 3.17
C PHE A 333 2.34 12.24 4.58
N LYS A 334 3.18 12.45 5.61
CA LYS A 334 2.78 12.22 7.01
C LYS A 334 1.55 13.06 7.33
N SER A 335 0.41 12.41 7.56
CA SER A 335 -0.84 13.06 7.96
C SER A 335 -1.18 12.68 9.40
N GLU A 336 -1.73 13.64 10.13
CA GLU A 336 -2.42 13.36 11.38
C GLU A 336 -3.75 12.67 11.04
N VAL A 337 -4.03 11.57 11.73
CA VAL A 337 -5.32 10.87 11.59
C VAL A 337 -6.31 11.65 12.43
N TYR A 338 -7.28 12.28 11.79
CA TYR A 338 -8.44 12.86 12.47
C TYR A 338 -9.44 11.72 12.71
N GLU A 339 -9.62 11.31 13.96
CA GLU A 339 -10.73 10.46 14.39
C GLU A 339 -11.94 11.37 14.62
N TYR A 340 -13.07 11.08 13.94
CA TYR A 340 -14.35 11.77 14.07
C TYR A 340 -15.31 10.98 14.93
#